data_d6da2f055bc9ef48d8220ea7949a891a
#
_entry.id   d6da2f055bc9ef48d8220ea7949a891a
#
_cell.length_a   1.000
_cell.length_b   1.000
_cell.length_c   1.000
_cell.angle_alpha   90.00
_cell.angle_beta   90.00
_cell.angle_gamma   90.00
#
_symmetry.space_group_name_H-M   'P 1'
#
loop_
_entity.id
_entity.type
_entity.pdbx_description
1 polymer ?
#
loop_
_entity_poly.entity_id
_entity_poly.type
_entity_poly.pdbx_seq_one_letter_code
_entity_poly.pdbx_strand_id
1 'polypeptide(L)' 'VSARKVGNRWLFRIRAAKGDSWRDYENPELVDWTELLDSVRRRIQRNLIPEIEEGRLISAIKEHYPEARP' A
#
# COMPACT_ATOMS: atom_id res chain seq x y z
N VAL A 1 10.77 -2.14 -0.11
CA VAL A 1 9.44 -2.30 -0.70
C VAL A 1 8.88 -0.94 -1.08
N SER A 2 8.36 -0.84 -2.27
CA SER A 2 7.74 0.37 -2.77
C SER A 2 6.31 0.08 -3.21
N ALA A 3 5.43 1.05 -3.11
CA ALA A 3 4.06 0.92 -3.56
C ALA A 3 3.69 2.08 -4.47
N ARG A 4 2.93 1.78 -5.53
CA ARG A 4 2.41 2.83 -6.39
C ARG A 4 0.97 2.53 -6.76
N LYS A 5 0.20 3.57 -6.98
CA LYS A 5 -1.20 3.46 -7.38
C LYS A 5 -1.31 3.48 -8.91
N VAL A 6 -2.02 2.49 -9.45
CA VAL A 6 -2.34 2.42 -10.88
C VAL A 6 -3.84 2.20 -11.00
N GLY A 7 -4.54 3.22 -11.50
CA GLY A 7 -6.01 3.21 -11.50
C GLY A 7 -6.57 3.12 -10.08
N ASN A 8 -7.35 2.09 -9.79
CA ASN A 8 -7.93 1.85 -8.47
C ASN A 8 -7.17 0.79 -7.67
N ARG A 9 -5.96 0.42 -8.11
CA ARG A 9 -5.19 -0.66 -7.52
C ARG A 9 -3.84 -0.15 -7.00
N TRP A 10 -3.39 -0.74 -5.91
CA TRP A 10 -2.05 -0.53 -5.39
C TRP A 10 -1.16 -1.68 -5.86
N LEU A 11 -0.02 -1.34 -6.46
CA LEU A 11 0.98 -2.30 -6.89
C LEU A 11 2.22 -2.15 -6.02
N PHE A 12 2.69 -3.27 -5.51
CA PHE A 12 3.90 -3.33 -4.72
C PHE A 12 5.07 -3.80 -5.56
N ARG A 13 6.24 -3.25 -5.28
CA ARG A 13 7.50 -3.66 -5.90
C ARG A 13 8.55 -3.87 -4.84
N ILE A 14 9.43 -4.81 -5.09
CA ILE A 14 10.52 -5.15 -4.18
C ILE A 14 11.83 -5.24 -4.95
N ARG A 15 12.92 -4.88 -4.28
CA ARG A 15 14.28 -5.13 -4.77
C ARG A 15 15.13 -5.59 -3.61
N ALA A 16 16.11 -6.46 -3.89
CA ALA A 16 16.97 -7.05 -2.87
C ALA A 16 17.94 -6.03 -2.27
N ALA A 17 18.48 -5.14 -3.10
CA ALA A 17 19.41 -4.13 -2.65
C ALA A 17 19.29 -2.87 -3.50
N LYS A 18 19.82 -1.77 -2.99
CA LYS A 18 19.89 -0.51 -3.72
C LYS A 18 20.71 -0.72 -4.99
N GLY A 19 20.16 -0.36 -6.13
CA GLY A 19 20.80 -0.56 -7.43
C GLY A 19 20.33 -1.78 -8.18
N ASP A 20 19.65 -2.72 -7.52
CA ASP A 20 19.01 -3.85 -8.19
C ASP A 20 17.72 -3.41 -8.91
N SER A 21 17.30 -4.19 -9.89
CA SER A 21 16.05 -3.94 -10.59
C SER A 21 14.85 -4.19 -9.69
N TRP A 22 13.84 -3.34 -9.78
CA TRP A 22 12.58 -3.53 -9.10
C TRP A 22 11.81 -4.67 -9.74
N ARG A 23 11.18 -5.52 -8.92
CA ARG A 23 10.32 -6.61 -9.35
C ARG A 23 8.94 -6.45 -8.75
N ASP A 24 7.92 -6.97 -9.44
CA ASP A 24 6.57 -6.96 -8.91
C ASP A 24 6.50 -7.85 -7.66
N TYR A 25 5.83 -7.34 -6.63
CA TYR A 25 5.62 -8.03 -5.37
C TYR A 25 4.15 -8.37 -5.27
N GLU A 26 3.79 -9.58 -5.76
CA GLU A 26 2.38 -9.97 -5.93
C GLU A 26 1.67 -10.28 -4.61
N ASN A 27 2.41 -10.74 -3.60
CA ASN A 27 1.84 -11.15 -2.32
C ASN A 27 2.50 -10.37 -1.16
N PRO A 28 2.23 -9.06 -1.03
CA PRO A 28 2.79 -8.29 0.07
C PRO A 28 2.29 -8.82 1.42
N GLU A 29 3.15 -8.79 2.41
CA GLU A 29 2.79 -9.17 3.77
C GLU A 29 1.88 -8.12 4.40
N LEU A 30 1.15 -8.51 5.45
CA LEU A 30 0.27 -7.58 6.15
C LEU A 30 1.01 -6.33 6.64
N VAL A 31 2.26 -6.49 7.12
CA VAL A 31 3.06 -5.36 7.57
C VAL A 31 3.32 -4.36 6.44
N ASP A 32 3.51 -4.83 5.21
CA ASP A 32 3.70 -3.95 4.06
C ASP A 32 2.44 -3.12 3.79
N TRP A 33 1.28 -3.75 3.88
CA TRP A 33 0.00 -3.08 3.71
C TRP A 33 -0.24 -2.04 4.82
N THR A 34 0.06 -2.39 6.07
CA THR A 34 -0.16 -1.46 7.20
C THR A 34 0.78 -0.28 7.15
N GLU A 35 2.02 -0.47 6.70
CA GLU A 35 2.96 0.63 6.48
C GLU A 35 2.46 1.58 5.37
N LEU A 36 1.91 1.02 4.29
CA LEU A 36 1.32 1.82 3.23
C LEU A 36 0.14 2.63 3.75
N LEU A 37 -0.75 2.00 4.53
CA LEU A 37 -1.90 2.69 5.10
C LEU A 37 -1.47 3.86 5.98
N ASP A 38 -0.47 3.66 6.82
CA ASP A 38 0.08 4.69 7.68
C ASP A 38 0.63 5.88 6.86
N SER A 39 1.34 5.57 5.79
CA SER A 39 1.87 6.58 4.86
C SER A 39 0.74 7.37 4.19
N VAL A 40 -0.32 6.68 3.74
CA VAL A 40 -1.49 7.31 3.13
C VAL A 40 -2.19 8.23 4.12
N ARG A 41 -2.39 7.79 5.36
CA ARG A 41 -3.00 8.60 6.41
C ARG A 41 -2.23 9.90 6.66
N ARG A 42 -0.90 9.83 6.69
CA ARG A 42 -0.08 11.03 6.85
C ARG A 42 -0.22 12.00 5.68
N ARG A 43 -0.33 11.49 4.46
CA ARG A 43 -0.53 12.32 3.27
C ARG A 43 -1.92 12.95 3.25
N ILE A 44 -2.94 12.25 3.73
CA ILE A 44 -4.29 12.80 3.87
C ILE A 44 -4.27 13.98 4.84
N GLN A 45 -3.59 13.87 5.97
CA GLN A 45 -3.45 14.95 6.94
C GLN A 45 -2.79 16.19 6.34
N ARG A 46 -1.94 16.02 5.35
CA ARG A 46 -1.29 17.12 4.63
C ARG A 46 -2.05 17.58 3.39
N ASN A 47 -3.25 17.07 3.18
CA ASN A 47 -4.07 17.35 2.00
C ASN A 47 -3.41 16.98 0.67
N LEU A 48 -2.54 15.99 0.67
CA LEU A 48 -1.86 15.52 -0.54
C LEU A 48 -2.63 14.43 -1.26
N ILE A 49 -3.53 13.73 -0.55
CA ILE A 49 -4.34 12.63 -1.08
C ILE A 49 -5.76 12.78 -0.55
N PRO A 50 -6.80 12.50 -1.37
CA PRO A 50 -8.19 12.52 -0.90
C PRO A 50 -8.45 11.47 0.18
N GLU A 51 -9.33 11.79 1.13
CA GLU A 51 -9.69 10.88 2.23
C GLU A 51 -10.29 9.55 1.77
N ILE A 52 -10.94 9.53 0.62
CA ILE A 52 -11.54 8.31 0.07
C ILE A 52 -10.49 7.22 -0.17
N GLU A 53 -9.24 7.59 -0.37
CA GLU A 53 -8.17 6.63 -0.60
C GLU A 53 -7.88 5.76 0.62
N GLU A 54 -8.08 6.27 1.83
CA GLU A 54 -7.95 5.48 3.05
C GLU A 54 -8.95 4.31 3.05
N GLY A 55 -10.23 4.61 2.76
CA GLY A 55 -11.26 3.58 2.72
C GLY A 55 -11.00 2.53 1.63
N ARG A 56 -10.55 2.96 0.47
CA ARG A 56 -10.20 2.06 -0.63
C ARG A 56 -9.03 1.14 -0.26
N LEU A 57 -8.03 1.68 0.40
CA LEU A 57 -6.88 0.89 0.85
C LEU A 57 -7.28 -0.11 1.94
N ILE A 58 -8.09 0.31 2.89
CA ILE A 58 -8.61 -0.59 3.93
C ILE A 58 -9.40 -1.75 3.31
N SER A 59 -10.23 -1.46 2.31
CA SER A 59 -10.97 -2.50 1.59
C SER A 59 -10.03 -3.49 0.90
N ALA A 60 -8.97 -3.00 0.27
CA ALA A 60 -7.98 -3.86 -0.38
C ALA A 60 -7.25 -4.73 0.64
N ILE A 61 -6.90 -4.19 1.80
CA ILE A 61 -6.27 -4.95 2.88
C ILE A 61 -7.20 -6.08 3.35
N LYS A 62 -8.47 -5.80 3.53
CA LYS A 62 -9.45 -6.80 3.96
C LYS A 62 -9.69 -7.89 2.91
N GLU A 63 -9.54 -7.59 1.63
CA GLU A 63 -9.61 -8.61 0.59
C GLU A 63 -8.48 -9.62 0.69
N HIS A 64 -7.26 -9.14 0.98
CA HIS A 64 -6.09 -9.99 1.12
C HIS A 64 -6.00 -10.64 2.50
N TYR A 65 -6.44 -9.95 3.52
CA TYR A 65 -6.37 -10.38 4.93
C TYR A 65 -7.71 -10.08 5.60
N PRO A 66 -8.72 -10.95 5.43
CA PRO A 66 -10.07 -10.69 5.96
C PRO A 66 -10.14 -10.48 7.46
N GLU A 67 -9.17 -10.99 8.20
CA GLU A 67 -9.13 -10.86 9.65
C GLU A 67 -8.38 -9.61 10.12
N ALA A 68 -7.74 -8.88 9.20
CA ALA A 68 -7.00 -7.68 9.55
C ALA A 68 -7.95 -6.57 10.03
N ARG A 69 -7.47 -5.80 11.00
CA ARG A 69 -8.20 -4.64 11.54
C ARG A 69 -7.31 -3.40 11.41
N PRO A 70 -7.20 -2.85 10.22
CA PRO A 70 -6.36 -1.67 9.98
C PRO A 70 -6.91 -0.41 10.63
#